data_2dd9dc1553018cc119895f7420c51da2
#
_entry.id   2dd9dc1553018cc119895f7420c51da2
#
_cell.length_a   1.000
_cell.length_b   1.000
_cell.length_c   1.000
_cell.angle_alpha   90.00
_cell.angle_beta   90.00
_cell.angle_gamma   90.00
#
_symmetry.space_group_name_H-M   'P 1'
#
loop_
_entity.id
_entity.type
_entity.pdbx_description
1 polymer ?
#
loop_
_entity_poly.entity_id
_entity_poly.type
_entity_poly.pdbx_seq_one_letter_code
_entity_poly.pdbx_strand_id
1 'polypeptide(L)'
;MEIVSIVLILGVKLMHFPQMNPFSRIISGTMTWGGWGAQMSSYQMRDQIEKYFALGITTFDHADIYGCYSTEAEFGAAFAKSNVPREKVQFITKCGIQMPCDNRRLSVKYYDYSKHHIQKSVENSLNYLNTDYIDVLLLHRPSPLLRAEIVAETIQKLQKQGKIKYFGVSNFMPSQITLLEKEIKLSWNQIECSLTHEIHMFDGTLDFLTAENIGAMVWSPLGSYFKKSNYQTARIKKCLHTLCEKYKCLEEQLLLAWLLKHPSKLYPIVGTTSLQRIENAIGALEIKIELTDWFLLLEASQGNEVP
;
A
#
# COMPACT_ATOMS: atom_id res chain seq x y z
N MET A 1 40.94 -26.95 0.78
CA MET A 1 40.20 -27.60 1.89
C MET A 1 40.48 -26.78 3.11
N GLU A 2 39.47 -26.37 3.89
CA GLU A 2 39.53 -25.48 5.06
C GLU A 2 39.46 -23.96 4.82
N ILE A 3 38.31 -23.42 4.43
CA ILE A 3 37.79 -22.09 4.86
C ILE A 3 36.23 -22.15 4.81
N VAL A 4 35.62 -23.09 5.51
CA VAL A 4 34.13 -23.18 5.60
C VAL A 4 33.62 -23.31 7.05
N SER A 5 34.45 -23.10 8.07
CA SER A 5 34.05 -23.46 9.42
C SER A 5 34.21 -22.37 10.51
N ILE A 6 34.09 -21.07 10.21
CA ILE A 6 34.12 -20.00 11.24
C ILE A 6 32.97 -18.97 11.11
N VAL A 7 31.80 -19.33 10.65
CA VAL A 7 30.65 -18.39 10.60
C VAL A 7 29.48 -18.83 11.49
N LEU A 8 29.68 -19.75 12.41
CA LEU A 8 28.56 -20.36 13.18
C LEU A 8 28.56 -20.03 14.68
N ILE A 9 29.27 -18.98 15.19
CA ILE A 9 29.34 -18.68 16.64
C ILE A 9 28.91 -17.25 17.00
N LEU A 10 28.44 -16.45 16.08
CA LEU A 10 27.73 -15.21 16.44
C LEU A 10 26.30 -15.33 15.92
N GLY A 11 25.35 -15.57 16.84
CA GLY A 11 23.91 -15.63 16.55
C GLY A 11 23.33 -14.29 16.03
N VAL A 12 23.92 -13.72 15.00
CA VAL A 12 23.32 -12.68 14.21
C VAL A 12 22.27 -13.37 13.35
N LYS A 13 21.03 -13.35 13.83
CA LYS A 13 19.86 -13.64 13.02
C LYS A 13 19.97 -12.73 11.79
N LEU A 14 20.51 -13.24 10.68
CA LEU A 14 20.41 -12.57 9.39
C LEU A 14 18.93 -12.23 9.22
N MET A 15 18.63 -10.93 9.23
CA MET A 15 17.28 -10.43 8.97
C MET A 15 16.89 -10.93 7.59
N HIS A 16 16.19 -12.05 7.54
CA HIS A 16 15.51 -12.53 6.36
C HIS A 16 14.29 -11.62 6.21
N PHE A 17 14.50 -10.43 5.59
CA PHE A 17 13.38 -9.79 4.94
C PHE A 17 12.85 -10.83 3.96
N PRO A 18 11.56 -11.22 4.02
CA PRO A 18 10.97 -11.98 2.93
C PRO A 18 11.41 -11.27 1.67
N GLN A 19 11.85 -12.01 0.65
CA GLN A 19 12.27 -11.40 -0.61
C GLN A 19 11.13 -10.49 -1.09
N MET A 20 11.18 -9.20 -0.70
CA MET A 20 10.18 -8.18 -1.05
C MET A 20 10.37 -7.72 -2.50
N ASN A 21 11.07 -8.48 -3.28
CA ASN A 21 11.22 -8.42 -4.71
C ASN A 21 10.29 -9.50 -5.28
N PRO A 22 9.08 -9.11 -5.65
CA PRO A 22 8.89 -8.44 -6.95
C PRO A 22 8.09 -7.12 -6.90
N PHE A 23 7.70 -6.60 -5.73
CA PHE A 23 6.85 -5.40 -5.62
C PHE A 23 7.58 -4.14 -6.09
N SER A 24 6.96 -3.35 -6.98
CA SER A 24 7.49 -2.04 -7.38
C SER A 24 7.50 -1.06 -6.19
N ARG A 25 8.55 -0.22 -6.10
CA ARG A 25 8.72 0.73 -4.98
C ARG A 25 7.62 1.77 -4.91
N ILE A 26 7.05 2.12 -6.06
CA ILE A 26 5.82 2.92 -6.18
C ILE A 26 4.72 1.95 -6.60
N ILE A 27 3.62 1.96 -5.90
CA ILE A 27 2.45 1.09 -6.14
C ILE A 27 1.36 1.93 -6.81
N SER A 28 0.70 1.38 -7.83
CA SER A 28 -0.45 2.03 -8.47
C SER A 28 -1.74 1.69 -7.74
N GLY A 29 -2.39 2.69 -7.14
CA GLY A 29 -3.72 2.55 -6.54
C GLY A 29 -4.82 2.70 -7.57
N THR A 30 -5.75 1.77 -7.63
CA THR A 30 -6.82 1.72 -8.65
C THR A 30 -8.15 2.31 -8.20
N MET A 31 -8.26 2.81 -6.97
CA MET A 31 -9.52 3.31 -6.38
C MET A 31 -10.24 4.34 -7.26
N THR A 32 -9.48 5.19 -7.94
CA THR A 32 -10.01 6.27 -8.78
C THR A 32 -10.08 5.94 -10.27
N TRP A 33 -9.82 4.70 -10.68
CA TRP A 33 -9.86 4.32 -12.10
C TRP A 33 -11.28 4.08 -12.61
N GLY A 34 -12.15 3.48 -11.77
CA GLY A 34 -13.56 3.24 -12.06
C GLY A 34 -14.49 4.35 -11.57
N GLY A 35 -15.68 3.97 -11.12
CA GLY A 35 -16.80 4.84 -10.78
C GLY A 35 -16.54 5.91 -9.71
N TRP A 36 -15.52 5.76 -8.88
CA TRP A 36 -15.16 6.77 -7.87
C TRP A 36 -14.16 7.82 -8.37
N GLY A 37 -13.85 7.85 -9.65
CA GLY A 37 -12.90 8.80 -10.21
C GLY A 37 -13.01 9.00 -11.70
N ALA A 38 -12.01 8.55 -12.44
CA ALA A 38 -11.84 8.85 -13.85
C ALA A 38 -12.83 8.11 -14.80
N GLN A 39 -13.55 7.10 -14.29
CA GLN A 39 -14.49 6.28 -15.09
C GLN A 39 -13.87 5.80 -16.42
N MET A 40 -12.64 5.29 -16.32
CA MET A 40 -11.88 4.88 -17.49
C MET A 40 -12.58 3.75 -18.24
N SER A 41 -12.63 3.86 -19.56
CA SER A 41 -13.07 2.75 -20.42
C SER A 41 -12.08 1.57 -20.35
N SER A 42 -12.52 0.38 -20.72
CA SER A 42 -11.65 -0.81 -20.77
C SER A 42 -10.40 -0.60 -21.64
N TYR A 43 -10.52 0.18 -22.73
CA TYR A 43 -9.38 0.55 -23.57
C TYR A 43 -8.39 1.46 -22.84
N GLN A 44 -8.89 2.50 -22.17
CA GLN A 44 -8.05 3.42 -21.39
C GLN A 44 -7.34 2.72 -20.24
N MET A 45 -8.05 1.83 -19.52
CA MET A 45 -7.43 1.04 -18.44
C MET A 45 -6.33 0.11 -18.96
N ARG A 46 -6.57 -0.56 -20.11
CA ARG A 46 -5.58 -1.41 -20.76
C ARG A 46 -4.32 -0.62 -21.12
N ASP A 47 -4.49 0.48 -21.84
CA ASP A 47 -3.39 1.36 -22.25
C ASP A 47 -2.61 1.89 -21.04
N GLN A 48 -3.31 2.25 -19.95
CA GLN A 48 -2.72 2.68 -18.70
C GLN A 48 -1.90 1.58 -18.02
N ILE A 49 -2.42 0.35 -17.97
CA ILE A 49 -1.71 -0.83 -17.41
C ILE A 49 -0.41 -1.07 -18.17
N GLU A 50 -0.47 -1.08 -19.51
CA GLU A 50 0.70 -1.31 -20.37
C GLU A 50 1.76 -0.21 -20.20
N LYS A 51 1.34 1.07 -20.15
CA LYS A 51 2.24 2.21 -19.91
C LYS A 51 2.88 2.17 -18.53
N TYR A 52 2.10 1.87 -17.48
CA TYR A 52 2.61 1.77 -16.13
C TYR A 52 3.61 0.63 -15.99
N PHE A 53 3.30 -0.53 -16.60
CA PHE A 53 4.21 -1.67 -16.63
C PHE A 53 5.52 -1.33 -17.36
N ALA A 54 5.47 -0.62 -18.48
CA ALA A 54 6.66 -0.17 -19.22
C ALA A 54 7.53 0.80 -18.40
N LEU A 55 6.94 1.55 -17.47
CA LEU A 55 7.65 2.43 -16.52
C LEU A 55 8.16 1.69 -15.26
N GLY A 56 7.96 0.38 -15.16
CA GLY A 56 8.40 -0.42 -14.01
C GLY A 56 7.42 -0.45 -12.83
N ILE A 57 6.18 0.03 -13.00
CA ILE A 57 5.10 -0.18 -12.03
C ILE A 57 4.53 -1.58 -12.27
N THR A 58 4.86 -2.49 -11.38
CA THR A 58 4.39 -3.89 -11.46
C THR A 58 3.34 -4.22 -10.42
N THR A 59 3.09 -3.34 -9.45
CA THR A 59 2.18 -3.59 -8.34
C THR A 59 0.95 -2.70 -8.42
N PHE A 60 -0.24 -3.32 -8.41
CA PHE A 60 -1.55 -2.65 -8.46
C PHE A 60 -2.33 -2.94 -7.18
N ASP A 61 -2.82 -1.87 -6.53
CA ASP A 61 -3.56 -1.93 -5.28
C ASP A 61 -5.05 -1.73 -5.51
N HIS A 62 -5.82 -2.76 -5.23
CA HIS A 62 -7.27 -2.84 -5.35
C HIS A 62 -7.94 -2.95 -3.97
N ALA A 63 -9.25 -2.95 -3.96
CA ALA A 63 -10.11 -3.43 -2.90
C ALA A 63 -11.47 -3.85 -3.47
N ASP A 64 -12.10 -4.83 -2.84
CA ASP A 64 -13.42 -5.33 -3.25
C ASP A 64 -14.48 -4.21 -3.33
N ILE A 65 -14.44 -3.22 -2.42
CA ILE A 65 -15.41 -2.12 -2.37
C ILE A 65 -15.19 -1.00 -3.39
N TYR A 66 -14.05 -0.94 -4.09
CA TYR A 66 -13.74 0.18 -4.97
C TYR A 66 -14.76 0.29 -6.12
N GLY A 67 -15.16 1.53 -6.45
CA GLY A 67 -16.18 1.79 -7.46
C GLY A 67 -17.54 1.16 -7.13
N CYS A 68 -17.91 1.06 -5.83
CA CYS A 68 -19.10 0.32 -5.41
C CYS A 68 -19.08 -1.16 -5.86
N TYR A 69 -17.95 -1.82 -5.69
CA TYR A 69 -17.68 -3.22 -6.06
C TYR A 69 -17.59 -3.47 -7.58
N SER A 70 -17.20 -2.47 -8.39
CA SER A 70 -17.06 -2.63 -9.85
C SER A 70 -15.61 -2.60 -10.34
N THR A 71 -14.71 -1.85 -9.66
CA THR A 71 -13.39 -1.52 -10.19
C THR A 71 -12.50 -2.75 -10.42
N GLU A 72 -12.59 -3.80 -9.59
CA GLU A 72 -11.84 -5.06 -9.82
C GLU A 72 -12.26 -5.71 -11.15
N ALA A 73 -13.56 -5.76 -11.45
CA ALA A 73 -14.06 -6.36 -12.70
C ALA A 73 -13.68 -5.51 -13.93
N GLU A 74 -13.76 -4.20 -13.82
CA GLU A 74 -13.35 -3.27 -14.87
C GLU A 74 -11.85 -3.40 -15.16
N PHE A 75 -11.01 -3.46 -14.11
CA PHE A 75 -9.57 -3.64 -14.24
C PHE A 75 -9.23 -5.03 -14.81
N GLY A 76 -9.80 -6.10 -14.29
CA GLY A 76 -9.53 -7.48 -14.73
C GLY A 76 -9.89 -7.68 -16.20
N ALA A 77 -11.03 -7.12 -16.65
CA ALA A 77 -11.42 -7.16 -18.07
C ALA A 77 -10.46 -6.37 -18.98
N ALA A 78 -9.86 -5.29 -18.48
CA ALA A 78 -8.86 -4.52 -19.20
C ALA A 78 -7.50 -5.23 -19.20
N PHE A 79 -7.09 -5.79 -18.04
CA PHE A 79 -5.83 -6.53 -17.89
C PHE A 79 -5.79 -7.77 -18.79
N ALA A 80 -6.88 -8.53 -18.87
CA ALA A 80 -6.97 -9.70 -19.74
C ALA A 80 -6.79 -9.39 -21.24
N LYS A 81 -6.97 -8.13 -21.64
CA LYS A 81 -6.74 -7.65 -23.01
C LYS A 81 -5.40 -6.96 -23.20
N SER A 82 -4.61 -6.84 -22.14
CA SER A 82 -3.27 -6.25 -22.19
C SER A 82 -2.21 -7.29 -22.59
N ASN A 83 -1.04 -6.79 -23.00
CA ASN A 83 0.12 -7.63 -23.31
C ASN A 83 1.00 -7.86 -22.06
N VAL A 84 0.52 -7.54 -20.88
CA VAL A 84 1.29 -7.66 -19.61
C VAL A 84 1.12 -9.06 -19.04
N PRO A 85 2.20 -9.84 -18.88
CA PRO A 85 2.09 -11.19 -18.30
C PRO A 85 1.71 -11.12 -16.83
N ARG A 86 0.73 -11.96 -16.41
CA ARG A 86 0.21 -11.98 -15.03
C ARG A 86 1.30 -12.24 -13.98
N GLU A 87 2.25 -13.09 -14.28
CA GLU A 87 3.36 -13.46 -13.40
C GLU A 87 4.40 -12.35 -13.22
N LYS A 88 4.36 -11.31 -14.04
CA LYS A 88 5.24 -10.14 -13.95
C LYS A 88 4.66 -9.02 -13.09
N VAL A 89 3.41 -9.14 -12.66
CA VAL A 89 2.73 -8.13 -11.86
C VAL A 89 2.21 -8.70 -10.54
N GLN A 90 1.96 -7.83 -9.58
CA GLN A 90 1.41 -8.16 -8.27
C GLN A 90 0.07 -7.47 -8.08
N PHE A 91 -0.96 -8.24 -7.74
CA PHE A 91 -2.26 -7.74 -7.38
C PHE A 91 -2.45 -7.79 -5.87
N ILE A 92 -2.66 -6.62 -5.28
CA ILE A 92 -3.07 -6.46 -3.89
C ILE A 92 -4.57 -6.23 -3.92
N THR A 93 -5.32 -6.91 -3.07
CA THR A 93 -6.72 -6.55 -2.83
C THR A 93 -7.08 -6.65 -1.36
N LYS A 94 -8.26 -6.15 -1.01
CA LYS A 94 -8.70 -6.02 0.37
C LYS A 94 -10.14 -6.49 0.49
N CYS A 95 -10.48 -7.07 1.65
CA CYS A 95 -11.84 -7.49 1.97
C CYS A 95 -12.26 -7.08 3.37
N GLY A 96 -13.54 -7.26 3.67
CA GLY A 96 -14.11 -7.15 5.02
C GLY A 96 -14.99 -5.94 5.25
N ILE A 97 -14.87 -4.85 4.50
CA ILE A 97 -15.80 -3.73 4.59
C ILE A 97 -17.10 -4.12 3.87
N GLN A 98 -18.23 -3.98 4.59
CA GLN A 98 -19.56 -4.04 4.01
C GLN A 98 -20.07 -2.61 3.87
N MET A 99 -20.09 -2.12 2.62
CA MET A 99 -20.46 -0.74 2.32
C MET A 99 -21.81 -0.67 1.62
N PRO A 100 -22.76 0.14 2.13
CA PRO A 100 -23.98 0.46 1.40
C PRO A 100 -23.65 1.18 0.08
N CYS A 101 -24.29 0.78 -1.00
CA CYS A 101 -24.25 1.46 -2.29
C CYS A 101 -25.46 1.05 -3.12
N ASP A 102 -25.68 1.66 -4.29
CA ASP A 102 -26.92 1.52 -5.08
C ASP A 102 -27.31 0.06 -5.37
N ASN A 103 -26.32 -0.78 -5.61
CA ASN A 103 -26.51 -2.21 -5.87
C ASN A 103 -26.41 -3.10 -4.62
N ARG A 104 -26.17 -2.52 -3.43
CA ARG A 104 -26.06 -3.23 -2.14
C ARG A 104 -26.81 -2.47 -1.03
N ARG A 105 -28.06 -2.80 -0.85
CA ARG A 105 -28.93 -2.20 0.17
C ARG A 105 -28.60 -2.76 1.55
N LEU A 106 -27.70 -2.08 2.26
CA LEU A 106 -27.35 -2.36 3.66
C LEU A 106 -27.85 -1.21 4.53
N SER A 107 -28.33 -1.50 5.73
CA SER A 107 -28.81 -0.50 6.68
C SER A 107 -27.67 0.34 7.30
N VAL A 108 -26.46 -0.23 7.36
CA VAL A 108 -25.27 0.36 7.97
C VAL A 108 -24.01 -0.18 7.33
N LYS A 109 -22.94 0.61 7.32
CA LYS A 109 -21.60 0.15 6.99
C LYS A 109 -21.04 -0.65 8.19
N TYR A 110 -20.50 -1.85 7.94
CA TYR A 110 -19.92 -2.70 8.99
C TYR A 110 -18.73 -3.51 8.47
N TYR A 111 -18.06 -4.26 9.34
CA TYR A 111 -16.97 -5.14 8.99
C TYR A 111 -17.40 -6.60 9.19
N ASP A 112 -17.13 -7.44 8.19
CA ASP A 112 -17.39 -8.88 8.24
C ASP A 112 -16.11 -9.65 7.92
N TYR A 113 -15.58 -10.32 8.95
CA TYR A 113 -14.42 -11.22 8.85
C TYR A 113 -14.80 -12.67 9.16
N SER A 114 -16.06 -13.04 8.93
CA SER A 114 -16.48 -14.43 8.98
C SER A 114 -15.78 -15.25 7.89
N LYS A 115 -15.56 -16.53 8.17
CA LYS A 115 -15.01 -17.51 7.21
C LYS A 115 -15.73 -17.44 5.87
N HIS A 116 -17.07 -17.43 5.89
CA HIS A 116 -17.88 -17.37 4.68
C HIS A 116 -17.60 -16.10 3.88
N HIS A 117 -17.57 -14.92 4.54
CA HIS A 117 -17.38 -13.68 3.84
C HIS A 117 -15.96 -13.57 3.24
N ILE A 118 -14.91 -13.92 4.00
CA ILE A 118 -13.51 -13.88 3.50
C ILE A 118 -13.38 -14.80 2.26
N GLN A 119 -13.87 -16.03 2.34
CA GLN A 119 -13.82 -16.98 1.20
C GLN A 119 -14.55 -16.42 -0.02
N LYS A 120 -15.78 -15.94 0.17
CA LYS A 120 -16.58 -15.36 -0.92
C LYS A 120 -15.93 -14.13 -1.54
N SER A 121 -15.34 -13.25 -0.73
CA SER A 121 -14.64 -12.06 -1.22
C SER A 121 -13.43 -12.42 -2.07
N VAL A 122 -12.62 -13.39 -1.63
CA VAL A 122 -11.47 -13.89 -2.40
C VAL A 122 -11.91 -14.53 -3.72
N GLU A 123 -12.94 -15.38 -3.72
CA GLU A 123 -13.47 -15.98 -4.96
C GLU A 123 -13.96 -14.90 -5.94
N ASN A 124 -14.68 -13.90 -5.43
CA ASN A 124 -15.14 -12.77 -6.25
C ASN A 124 -13.97 -11.99 -6.83
N SER A 125 -12.96 -11.65 -6.00
CA SER A 125 -11.78 -10.89 -6.47
C SER A 125 -10.99 -11.68 -7.51
N LEU A 126 -10.81 -12.99 -7.35
CA LEU A 126 -10.17 -13.87 -8.36
C LEU A 126 -10.92 -13.81 -9.70
N ASN A 127 -12.25 -13.96 -9.65
CA ASN A 127 -13.09 -13.90 -10.85
C ASN A 127 -13.07 -12.50 -11.49
N TYR A 128 -13.21 -11.44 -10.70
CA TYR A 128 -13.25 -10.07 -11.19
C TYR A 128 -11.90 -9.62 -11.75
N LEU A 129 -10.80 -9.92 -11.09
CA LEU A 129 -9.45 -9.62 -11.56
C LEU A 129 -8.97 -10.56 -12.68
N ASN A 130 -9.78 -11.58 -13.04
CA ASN A 130 -9.46 -12.57 -14.04
C ASN A 130 -8.10 -13.23 -13.81
N THR A 131 -7.91 -13.81 -12.62
CA THR A 131 -6.64 -14.41 -12.17
C THR A 131 -6.88 -15.60 -11.25
N ASP A 132 -5.95 -16.55 -11.25
CA ASP A 132 -6.03 -17.75 -10.39
C ASP A 132 -5.49 -17.47 -8.98
N TYR A 133 -4.76 -16.37 -8.78
CA TYR A 133 -4.18 -16.04 -7.48
C TYR A 133 -4.09 -14.52 -7.23
N ILE A 134 -4.20 -14.13 -5.98
CA ILE A 134 -3.94 -12.80 -5.45
C ILE A 134 -2.56 -12.79 -4.79
N ASP A 135 -1.72 -11.80 -5.09
CA ASP A 135 -0.39 -11.74 -4.49
C ASP A 135 -0.46 -11.31 -3.02
N VAL A 136 -1.28 -10.31 -2.68
CA VAL A 136 -1.51 -9.88 -1.29
C VAL A 136 -2.99 -9.67 -1.02
N LEU A 137 -3.53 -10.38 -0.03
CA LEU A 137 -4.85 -10.10 0.53
C LEU A 137 -4.70 -9.32 1.83
N LEU A 138 -5.42 -8.21 1.99
CA LEU A 138 -5.45 -7.41 3.20
C LEU A 138 -6.84 -7.46 3.88
N LEU A 139 -6.88 -7.53 5.20
CA LEU A 139 -8.07 -7.09 5.93
C LEU A 139 -8.15 -5.56 5.87
N HIS A 140 -9.24 -5.03 5.31
CA HIS A 140 -9.30 -3.61 4.91
C HIS A 140 -9.29 -2.64 6.09
N ARG A 141 -9.87 -3.02 7.24
CA ARG A 141 -9.91 -2.21 8.47
C ARG A 141 -9.95 -3.11 9.71
N PRO A 142 -9.42 -2.67 10.86
CA PRO A 142 -9.60 -3.42 12.09
C PRO A 142 -11.07 -3.44 12.49
N SER A 143 -11.55 -4.61 12.94
CA SER A 143 -12.90 -4.77 13.51
C SER A 143 -12.78 -5.06 15.00
N PRO A 144 -13.58 -4.40 15.87
CA PRO A 144 -13.61 -4.74 17.29
C PRO A 144 -14.17 -6.15 17.57
N LEU A 145 -14.83 -6.76 16.56
CA LEU A 145 -15.38 -8.11 16.63
C LEU A 145 -14.51 -9.15 15.90
N LEU A 146 -13.26 -8.81 15.53
CA LEU A 146 -12.38 -9.71 14.83
C LEU A 146 -11.99 -10.89 15.72
N ARG A 147 -12.11 -12.10 15.19
CA ARG A 147 -11.67 -13.35 15.80
C ARG A 147 -10.45 -13.86 15.04
N ALA A 148 -9.28 -13.74 15.69
CA ALA A 148 -7.99 -14.02 15.05
C ALA A 148 -7.89 -15.48 14.56
N GLU A 149 -8.36 -16.43 15.34
CA GLU A 149 -8.36 -17.86 15.02
C GLU A 149 -9.19 -18.20 13.79
N ILE A 150 -10.36 -17.57 13.61
CA ILE A 150 -11.23 -17.78 12.44
C ILE A 150 -10.58 -17.20 11.18
N VAL A 151 -10.01 -16.02 11.29
CA VAL A 151 -9.28 -15.38 10.18
C VAL A 151 -8.09 -16.25 9.79
N ALA A 152 -7.27 -16.67 10.75
CA ALA A 152 -6.08 -17.48 10.50
C ALA A 152 -6.41 -18.81 9.81
N GLU A 153 -7.37 -19.59 10.33
CA GLU A 153 -7.83 -20.84 9.71
C GLU A 153 -8.26 -20.62 8.26
N THR A 154 -9.02 -19.56 8.02
CA THR A 154 -9.56 -19.25 6.70
C THR A 154 -8.45 -18.88 5.71
N ILE A 155 -7.54 -17.99 6.13
CA ILE A 155 -6.42 -17.53 5.30
C ILE A 155 -5.45 -18.68 5.00
N GLN A 156 -5.08 -19.48 5.99
CA GLN A 156 -4.20 -20.64 5.79
C GLN A 156 -4.78 -21.63 4.78
N LYS A 157 -6.12 -21.84 4.81
CA LYS A 157 -6.81 -22.67 3.81
C LYS A 157 -6.68 -22.07 2.40
N LEU A 158 -6.90 -20.77 2.24
CA LEU A 158 -6.78 -20.08 0.95
C LEU A 158 -5.35 -20.09 0.42
N GLN A 159 -4.34 -19.94 1.32
CA GLN A 159 -2.92 -20.07 0.96
C GLN A 159 -2.57 -21.49 0.49
N LYS A 160 -3.03 -22.52 1.21
CA LYS A 160 -2.85 -23.94 0.80
C LYS A 160 -3.49 -24.25 -0.55
N GLN A 161 -4.57 -23.57 -0.91
CA GLN A 161 -5.22 -23.67 -2.22
C GLN A 161 -4.50 -22.87 -3.32
N GLY A 162 -3.43 -22.11 -2.99
CA GLY A 162 -2.73 -21.26 -3.93
C GLY A 162 -3.48 -19.98 -4.35
N LYS A 163 -4.63 -19.68 -3.70
CA LYS A 163 -5.49 -18.54 -4.05
C LYS A 163 -4.94 -17.20 -3.59
N ILE A 164 -4.18 -17.19 -2.50
CA ILE A 164 -3.46 -16.01 -2.00
C ILE A 164 -2.02 -16.39 -1.65
N LYS A 165 -1.05 -15.51 -1.98
CA LYS A 165 0.37 -15.75 -1.66
C LYS A 165 0.72 -15.17 -0.29
N TYR A 166 0.47 -13.87 -0.10
CA TYR A 166 0.78 -13.15 1.12
C TYR A 166 -0.49 -12.63 1.78
N PHE A 167 -0.45 -12.56 3.10
CA PHE A 167 -1.53 -12.01 3.91
C PHE A 167 -1.05 -10.80 4.71
N GLY A 168 -1.94 -9.82 4.89
CA GLY A 168 -1.67 -8.63 5.66
C GLY A 168 -2.95 -7.93 6.10
N VAL A 169 -2.77 -6.72 6.60
CA VAL A 169 -3.85 -5.90 7.17
C VAL A 169 -3.76 -4.46 6.67
N SER A 170 -4.78 -3.65 6.93
CA SER A 170 -4.75 -2.23 6.64
C SER A 170 -5.26 -1.42 7.83
N ASN A 171 -4.47 -0.44 8.27
CA ASN A 171 -4.72 0.44 9.42
C ASN A 171 -4.88 -0.29 10.76
N PHE A 172 -4.16 -1.38 10.94
CA PHE A 172 -4.10 -2.08 12.21
C PHE A 172 -3.01 -1.48 13.10
N MET A 173 -3.32 -1.33 14.37
CA MET A 173 -2.38 -0.92 15.41
C MET A 173 -1.46 -2.10 15.81
N PRO A 174 -0.28 -1.83 16.39
CA PRO A 174 0.64 -2.88 16.86
C PRO A 174 -0.03 -3.97 17.71
N SER A 175 -0.88 -3.60 18.67
CA SER A 175 -1.61 -4.56 19.52
C SER A 175 -2.55 -5.47 18.74
N GLN A 176 -3.19 -4.97 17.69
CA GLN A 176 -4.10 -5.74 16.83
C GLN A 176 -3.32 -6.68 15.91
N ILE A 177 -2.15 -6.24 15.43
CA ILE A 177 -1.22 -7.08 14.67
C ILE A 177 -0.70 -8.20 15.57
N THR A 178 -0.23 -7.89 16.78
CA THR A 178 0.24 -8.90 17.76
C THR A 178 -0.85 -9.95 18.04
N LEU A 179 -2.12 -9.55 18.12
CA LEU A 179 -3.22 -10.49 18.30
C LEU A 179 -3.34 -11.48 17.13
N LEU A 180 -3.28 -11.00 15.89
CA LEU A 180 -3.33 -11.84 14.70
C LEU A 180 -2.08 -12.70 14.52
N GLU A 181 -0.91 -12.17 14.83
CA GLU A 181 0.36 -12.89 14.65
C GLU A 181 0.57 -14.07 15.61
N LYS A 182 -0.24 -14.19 16.65
CA LYS A 182 -0.32 -15.42 17.46
C LYS A 182 -0.84 -16.61 16.65
N GLU A 183 -1.63 -16.36 15.63
CA GLU A 183 -2.33 -17.37 14.85
C GLU A 183 -1.78 -17.49 13.41
N ILE A 184 -1.36 -16.38 12.80
CA ILE A 184 -0.88 -16.34 11.43
C ILE A 184 0.10 -15.20 11.19
N LYS A 185 1.19 -15.48 10.45
CA LYS A 185 2.18 -14.45 10.09
C LYS A 185 1.60 -13.44 9.10
N LEU A 186 1.87 -12.15 9.38
CA LEU A 186 1.52 -11.04 8.51
C LEU A 186 2.74 -10.61 7.69
N SER A 187 2.51 -10.28 6.43
CA SER A 187 3.55 -9.77 5.53
C SER A 187 3.50 -8.25 5.36
N TRP A 188 2.31 -7.66 5.50
CA TRP A 188 2.07 -6.26 5.19
C TRP A 188 1.08 -5.59 6.14
N ASN A 189 1.32 -4.30 6.45
CA ASN A 189 0.30 -3.38 6.96
C ASN A 189 0.23 -2.16 6.03
N GLN A 190 -0.96 -1.86 5.51
CA GLN A 190 -1.18 -0.70 4.67
C GLN A 190 -1.78 0.43 5.51
N ILE A 191 -1.03 1.53 5.70
CA ILE A 191 -1.36 2.62 6.63
C ILE A 191 -1.46 3.97 5.90
N GLU A 192 -2.15 4.95 6.49
CA GLU A 192 -2.04 6.35 6.06
C GLU A 192 -0.72 6.91 6.57
N CYS A 193 0.10 7.44 5.67
CA CYS A 193 1.26 8.20 6.10
C CYS A 193 1.67 9.22 5.02
N SER A 194 1.97 10.43 5.45
CA SER A 194 2.40 11.51 4.59
C SER A 194 3.03 12.61 5.45
N LEU A 195 3.63 13.62 4.83
CA LEU A 195 4.12 14.78 5.57
C LEU A 195 3.01 15.54 6.31
N THR A 196 1.74 15.43 5.88
CA THR A 196 0.59 16.04 6.58
C THR A 196 -0.14 15.06 7.52
N HIS A 197 0.36 13.85 7.66
CA HIS A 197 -0.18 12.80 8.54
C HIS A 197 0.95 11.82 8.92
N GLU A 198 1.86 12.28 9.76
CA GLU A 198 3.10 11.58 10.12
C GLU A 198 3.01 10.78 11.43
N ILE A 199 1.83 10.69 12.02
CA ILE A 199 1.62 10.10 13.35
C ILE A 199 2.24 8.71 13.53
N HIS A 200 2.19 7.88 12.49
CA HIS A 200 2.73 6.52 12.54
C HIS A 200 4.27 6.44 12.63
N MET A 201 4.95 7.57 12.43
CA MET A 201 6.39 7.68 12.69
C MET A 201 6.71 7.85 14.17
N PHE A 202 5.70 8.20 15.01
CA PHE A 202 5.88 8.54 16.43
C PHE A 202 5.05 7.69 17.39
N ASP A 203 4.00 7.01 16.92
CA ASP A 203 3.10 6.20 17.76
C ASP A 203 3.58 4.75 17.95
N GLY A 204 4.79 4.41 17.46
CA GLY A 204 5.37 3.09 17.52
C GLY A 204 4.90 2.12 16.41
N THR A 205 4.01 2.56 15.51
CA THR A 205 3.52 1.68 14.44
C THR A 205 4.64 1.28 13.48
N LEU A 206 5.41 2.24 12.95
CA LEU A 206 6.49 1.93 12.01
C LEU A 206 7.66 1.20 12.68
N ASP A 207 7.96 1.52 13.94
CA ASP A 207 8.98 0.80 14.72
C ASP A 207 8.60 -0.67 14.89
N PHE A 208 7.34 -0.93 15.28
CA PHE A 208 6.81 -2.27 15.43
C PHE A 208 6.86 -3.06 14.10
N LEU A 209 6.39 -2.47 13.01
CA LEU A 209 6.42 -3.11 11.69
C LEU A 209 7.86 -3.47 11.27
N THR A 210 8.81 -2.58 11.56
CA THR A 210 10.23 -2.82 11.28
C THR A 210 10.79 -3.95 12.12
N ALA A 211 10.49 -3.97 13.43
CA ALA A 211 10.96 -5.00 14.37
C ALA A 211 10.42 -6.41 14.00
N GLU A 212 9.16 -6.48 13.57
CA GLU A 212 8.51 -7.75 13.19
C GLU A 212 8.74 -8.14 11.72
N ASN A 213 9.49 -7.35 10.94
CA ASN A 213 9.72 -7.53 9.51
C ASN A 213 8.42 -7.55 8.68
N ILE A 214 7.45 -6.73 9.05
CA ILE A 214 6.20 -6.50 8.32
C ILE A 214 6.39 -5.30 7.40
N GLY A 215 6.12 -5.46 6.11
CA GLY A 215 6.23 -4.37 5.14
C GLY A 215 5.17 -3.29 5.36
N ALA A 216 5.53 -2.03 5.15
CA ALA A 216 4.63 -0.89 5.27
C ALA A 216 4.27 -0.33 3.88
N MET A 217 3.02 -0.51 3.47
CA MET A 217 2.44 0.20 2.31
C MET A 217 1.79 1.47 2.80
N VAL A 218 1.88 2.55 2.02
CA VAL A 218 1.42 3.88 2.44
C VAL A 218 0.38 4.41 1.47
N TRP A 219 -0.88 4.47 1.92
CA TRP A 219 -1.93 5.14 1.16
C TRP A 219 -1.98 6.65 1.46
N SER A 220 -2.50 7.45 0.51
CA SER A 220 -2.46 8.93 0.55
C SER A 220 -1.06 9.51 0.82
N PRO A 221 -0.01 9.10 0.10
CA PRO A 221 1.37 9.48 0.41
C PRO A 221 1.66 10.99 0.26
N LEU A 222 0.82 11.74 -0.46
CA LEU A 222 0.87 13.20 -0.54
C LEU A 222 -0.08 13.88 0.47
N GLY A 223 -0.81 13.10 1.23
CA GLY A 223 -1.73 13.55 2.27
C GLY A 223 -2.77 14.55 1.79
N SER A 224 -2.94 15.60 2.57
CA SER A 224 -3.85 16.71 2.27
C SER A 224 -3.16 17.90 1.57
N TYR A 225 -1.86 17.83 1.28
CA TYR A 225 -1.08 18.97 0.82
C TYR A 225 -1.68 19.68 -0.41
N PHE A 226 -2.07 18.93 -1.44
CA PHE A 226 -2.70 19.49 -2.65
C PHE A 226 -4.23 19.66 -2.54
N LYS A 227 -4.83 19.22 -1.42
CA LYS A 227 -6.30 19.19 -1.25
C LYS A 227 -6.83 20.24 -0.28
N LYS A 228 -5.99 20.69 0.66
CA LYS A 228 -6.38 21.63 1.72
C LYS A 228 -5.46 22.83 1.73
N SER A 229 -6.05 24.00 2.03
CA SER A 229 -5.30 25.22 2.31
C SER A 229 -5.50 25.55 3.80
N ASN A 230 -4.44 25.37 4.61
CA ASN A 230 -4.41 25.65 6.03
C ASN A 230 -3.00 26.04 6.48
N TYR A 231 -2.81 26.35 7.75
CA TYR A 231 -1.52 26.77 8.31
C TYR A 231 -0.41 25.72 8.09
N GLN A 232 -0.72 24.43 8.24
CA GLN A 232 0.25 23.34 8.01
C GLN A 232 0.71 23.32 6.55
N THR A 233 -0.22 23.27 5.59
CA THR A 233 0.13 23.22 4.16
C THR A 233 0.81 24.51 3.69
N ALA A 234 0.52 25.67 4.29
CA ALA A 234 1.20 26.92 3.99
C ALA A 234 2.67 26.91 4.45
N ARG A 235 2.96 26.39 5.66
CA ARG A 235 4.35 26.23 6.13
C ARG A 235 5.13 25.23 5.26
N ILE A 236 4.53 24.07 4.97
CA ILE A 236 5.13 23.07 4.08
C ILE A 236 5.43 23.67 2.71
N LYS A 237 4.51 24.44 2.12
CA LYS A 237 4.70 25.07 0.81
C LYS A 237 5.87 26.04 0.81
N LYS A 238 6.02 26.85 1.87
CA LYS A 238 7.15 27.77 2.01
C LYS A 238 8.48 27.02 2.07
N CYS A 239 8.54 25.90 2.80
CA CYS A 239 9.72 25.06 2.89
C CYS A 239 10.04 24.39 1.54
N LEU A 240 9.02 23.78 0.89
CA LEU A 240 9.17 23.12 -0.40
C LEU A 240 9.68 24.07 -1.50
N HIS A 241 9.26 25.35 -1.50
CA HIS A 241 9.72 26.31 -2.49
C HIS A 241 11.25 26.39 -2.57
N THR A 242 11.93 26.51 -1.44
CA THR A 242 13.40 26.54 -1.37
C THR A 242 14.03 25.18 -1.67
N LEU A 243 13.45 24.11 -1.11
CA LEU A 243 14.04 22.77 -1.25
C LEU A 243 13.85 22.19 -2.66
N CYS A 244 12.75 22.48 -3.34
CA CYS A 244 12.55 22.06 -4.74
C CYS A 244 13.58 22.70 -5.68
N GLU A 245 13.98 23.95 -5.45
CA GLU A 245 15.08 24.60 -6.18
C GLU A 245 16.41 23.89 -5.92
N LYS A 246 16.72 23.59 -4.63
CA LYS A 246 17.93 22.86 -4.23
C LYS A 246 18.03 21.50 -4.90
N TYR A 247 16.94 20.71 -4.88
CA TYR A 247 16.90 19.34 -5.41
C TYR A 247 16.52 19.25 -6.89
N LYS A 248 16.18 20.40 -7.53
CA LYS A 248 15.72 20.48 -8.93
C LYS A 248 14.58 19.49 -9.22
N CYS A 249 13.57 19.49 -8.36
CA CYS A 249 12.45 18.56 -8.42
C CYS A 249 11.10 19.26 -8.17
N LEU A 250 10.03 18.56 -8.43
CA LEU A 250 8.67 19.02 -8.16
C LEU A 250 8.26 18.76 -6.69
N GLU A 251 7.26 19.50 -6.20
CA GLU A 251 6.77 19.37 -4.83
C GLU A 251 6.32 17.94 -4.50
N GLU A 252 5.56 17.30 -5.40
CA GLU A 252 5.12 15.91 -5.21
C GLU A 252 6.27 14.92 -5.17
N GLN A 253 7.35 15.16 -5.91
CA GLN A 253 8.53 14.32 -5.89
C GLN A 253 9.26 14.43 -4.55
N LEU A 254 9.42 15.64 -4.03
CA LEU A 254 10.09 15.86 -2.76
C LEU A 254 9.28 15.32 -1.58
N LEU A 255 7.95 15.44 -1.60
CA LEU A 255 7.06 14.84 -0.62
C LEU A 255 7.14 13.30 -0.60
N LEU A 256 7.20 12.67 -1.79
CA LEU A 256 7.40 11.21 -1.87
C LEU A 256 8.80 10.80 -1.43
N ALA A 257 9.84 11.54 -1.83
CA ALA A 257 11.21 11.28 -1.43
C ALA A 257 11.40 11.39 0.10
N TRP A 258 10.67 12.31 0.75
CA TRP A 258 10.62 12.42 2.21
C TRP A 258 10.13 11.13 2.87
N LEU A 259 9.02 10.54 2.39
CA LEU A 259 8.55 9.24 2.85
C LEU A 259 9.53 8.10 2.56
N LEU A 260 10.08 8.07 1.35
CA LEU A 260 10.98 7.02 0.87
C LEU A 260 12.31 6.96 1.64
N LYS A 261 12.71 8.07 2.29
CA LYS A 261 13.90 8.12 3.15
C LYS A 261 13.72 7.39 4.48
N HIS A 262 12.47 7.11 4.90
CA HIS A 262 12.21 6.44 6.18
C HIS A 262 12.82 5.02 6.21
N PRO A 263 13.48 4.60 7.31
CA PRO A 263 14.17 3.30 7.39
C PRO A 263 13.26 2.09 7.27
N SER A 264 11.96 2.21 7.58
CA SER A 264 10.94 1.15 7.41
C SER A 264 10.65 0.80 5.94
N LYS A 265 11.38 1.40 4.97
CA LYS A 265 11.25 1.13 3.53
C LYS A 265 9.82 1.24 3.02
N LEU A 266 9.15 2.34 3.31
CA LEU A 266 7.77 2.60 2.93
C LEU A 266 7.52 2.43 1.43
N TYR A 267 6.37 1.85 1.07
CA TYR A 267 5.90 1.64 -0.31
C TYR A 267 4.71 2.56 -0.60
N PRO A 268 4.93 3.76 -1.19
CA PRO A 268 3.85 4.69 -1.49
C PRO A 268 2.88 4.14 -2.54
N ILE A 269 1.57 4.24 -2.25
CA ILE A 269 0.49 3.91 -3.17
C ILE A 269 -0.04 5.21 -3.77
N VAL A 270 0.19 5.43 -5.05
CA VAL A 270 -0.24 6.63 -5.76
C VAL A 270 -1.50 6.35 -6.56
N GLY A 271 -2.56 7.13 -6.29
CA GLY A 271 -3.88 6.97 -6.91
C GLY A 271 -4.08 7.83 -8.17
N THR A 272 -3.01 8.17 -8.90
CA THR A 272 -3.12 8.98 -10.11
C THR A 272 -3.49 8.16 -11.34
N THR A 273 -4.20 8.78 -12.28
CA THR A 273 -4.46 8.26 -13.64
C THR A 273 -3.64 9.02 -14.70
N SER A 274 -2.84 10.01 -14.30
CA SER A 274 -1.95 10.78 -15.18
C SER A 274 -0.60 10.07 -15.32
N LEU A 275 -0.20 9.80 -16.57
CA LEU A 275 1.10 9.21 -16.88
C LEU A 275 2.25 10.10 -16.35
N GLN A 276 2.17 11.42 -16.59
CA GLN A 276 3.18 12.36 -16.12
C GLN A 276 3.35 12.33 -14.59
N ARG A 277 2.25 12.19 -13.83
CA ARG A 277 2.35 12.13 -12.37
C ARG A 277 2.93 10.80 -11.87
N ILE A 278 2.73 9.70 -12.61
CA ILE A 278 3.39 8.44 -12.25
C ILE A 278 4.89 8.48 -12.57
N GLU A 279 5.28 9.10 -13.68
CA GLU A 279 6.69 9.36 -14.02
C GLU A 279 7.35 10.24 -12.94
N ASN A 280 6.68 11.30 -12.52
CA ASN A 280 7.15 12.14 -11.41
C ASN A 280 7.31 11.33 -10.11
N ALA A 281 6.35 10.47 -9.78
CA ALA A 281 6.42 9.62 -8.59
C ALA A 281 7.62 8.64 -8.66
N ILE A 282 7.89 8.06 -9.82
CA ILE A 282 9.08 7.22 -10.04
C ILE A 282 10.36 8.05 -9.89
N GLY A 283 10.39 9.25 -10.44
CA GLY A 283 11.53 10.18 -10.30
C GLY A 283 11.87 10.53 -8.84
N ALA A 284 10.91 10.44 -7.92
CA ALA A 284 11.16 10.64 -6.49
C ALA A 284 12.15 9.61 -5.89
N LEU A 285 12.30 8.45 -6.50
CA LEU A 285 13.24 7.38 -6.05
C LEU A 285 14.71 7.81 -6.17
N GLU A 286 15.01 8.74 -7.07
CA GLU A 286 16.35 9.22 -7.32
C GLU A 286 16.76 10.38 -6.39
N ILE A 287 15.80 11.00 -5.69
CA ILE A 287 16.06 12.17 -4.84
C ILE A 287 16.63 11.72 -3.49
N LYS A 288 17.83 12.17 -3.19
CA LYS A 288 18.54 11.91 -1.93
C LYS A 288 18.42 13.11 -1.01
N ILE A 289 17.30 13.20 -0.26
CA ILE A 289 17.10 14.28 0.71
C ILE A 289 18.17 14.21 1.80
N GLU A 290 18.82 15.34 2.12
CA GLU A 290 19.73 15.48 3.24
C GLU A 290 18.99 15.33 4.58
N LEU A 291 19.71 14.98 5.63
CA LEU A 291 19.12 14.75 6.95
C LEU A 291 18.44 16.01 7.50
N THR A 292 19.13 17.14 7.43
CA THR A 292 18.63 18.43 7.89
C THR A 292 17.38 18.89 7.13
N ASP A 293 17.33 18.68 5.83
CA ASP A 293 16.18 19.06 5.00
C ASP A 293 14.97 18.18 5.26
N TRP A 294 15.19 16.92 5.60
CA TRP A 294 14.14 16.02 6.04
C TRP A 294 13.45 16.53 7.31
N PHE A 295 14.26 16.97 8.30
CA PHE A 295 13.75 17.56 9.54
C PHE A 295 13.12 18.94 9.32
N LEU A 296 13.66 19.78 8.42
CA LEU A 296 13.02 21.05 8.04
C LEU A 296 11.59 20.85 7.51
N LEU A 297 11.37 19.81 6.70
CA LEU A 297 10.03 19.46 6.23
C LEU A 297 9.14 18.97 7.39
N LEU A 298 9.68 18.17 8.30
CA LEU A 298 8.95 17.70 9.48
C LEU A 298 8.52 18.88 10.38
N GLU A 299 9.43 19.80 10.70
CA GLU A 299 9.12 21.01 11.45
C GLU A 299 8.10 21.90 10.74
N ALA A 300 8.20 22.05 9.42
CA ALA A 300 7.20 22.76 8.64
C ALA A 300 5.81 22.11 8.74
N SER A 301 5.75 20.78 8.82
CA SER A 301 4.50 20.07 9.07
C SER A 301 3.97 20.30 10.48
N GLN A 302 4.78 20.05 11.50
CA GLN A 302 4.37 20.14 12.90
C GLN A 302 4.15 21.59 13.36
N GLY A 303 4.91 22.54 12.83
CA GLY A 303 4.84 23.96 13.17
C GLY A 303 5.66 24.36 14.40
N ASN A 304 6.50 23.48 14.89
CA ASN A 304 7.45 23.66 15.99
C ASN A 304 8.71 22.84 15.74
N GLU A 305 9.78 23.19 16.40
CA GLU A 305 11.02 22.40 16.42
C GLU A 305 10.76 21.00 16.98
N VAL A 306 11.54 20.03 16.51
CA VAL A 306 11.53 18.69 17.11
C VAL A 306 12.04 18.76 18.54
N PRO A 307 11.44 18.00 19.50
CA PRO A 307 11.82 18.06 20.90
C PRO A 307 13.24 17.56 21.17
#